data_404d54498eed708c34969b31aaad9c73
#
_entry.id   404d54498eed708c34969b31aaad9c73
#
_cell.length_a   1.000
_cell.length_b   1.000
_cell.length_c   1.000
_cell.angle_alpha   90.00
_cell.angle_beta   90.00
_cell.angle_gamma   90.00
#
_symmetry.space_group_name_H-M   'P 1'
#
loop_
_entity.id
_entity.type
_entity.pdbx_description
1 polymer ?
#
loop_
_entity_poly.entity_id
_entity_poly.type
_entity_poly.pdbx_seq_one_letter_code
_entity_poly.pdbx_strand_id
1 'polypeptide(L)'
;MKHASNLDRTFRALADSTRRSMIHVLARGEARSAGELGRQFSSAQPTISNHLKVLERAGIVERTIEGRIHRFRLRQRPLKEAGGWITRHQAFWNGAVDQLDRLLPEIAGDDRG
;
A
#
# COMPACT_ATOMS: atom_id res chain seq x y z
N MET A 1 -4.50 -12.70 -16.96
CA MET A 1 -4.23 -11.31 -17.26
C MET A 1 -4.94 -10.36 -16.31
N LYS A 2 -6.28 -10.43 -16.21
CA LYS A 2 -6.99 -9.52 -15.32
C LYS A 2 -6.64 -9.71 -13.85
N HIS A 3 -6.39 -10.95 -13.44
CA HIS A 3 -6.02 -11.23 -12.05
C HIS A 3 -4.65 -10.65 -11.72
N ALA A 4 -3.70 -10.81 -12.65
CA ALA A 4 -2.39 -10.21 -12.47
C ALA A 4 -2.49 -8.70 -12.39
N SER A 5 -3.38 -8.09 -13.18
CA SER A 5 -3.59 -6.65 -13.16
C SER A 5 -4.06 -6.13 -11.80
N ASN A 6 -4.95 -6.86 -11.13
CA ASN A 6 -5.43 -6.44 -9.81
C ASN A 6 -4.32 -6.48 -8.77
N LEU A 7 -3.54 -7.54 -8.77
CA LEU A 7 -2.40 -7.66 -7.86
C LEU A 7 -1.34 -6.60 -8.18
N ASP A 8 -1.09 -6.36 -9.45
CA ASP A 8 -0.15 -5.34 -9.88
C ASP A 8 -0.58 -3.95 -9.42
N ARG A 9 -1.86 -3.64 -9.55
CA ARG A 9 -2.39 -2.36 -9.10
C ARG A 9 -2.23 -2.18 -7.60
N THR A 10 -2.45 -3.25 -6.85
CA THR A 10 -2.27 -3.21 -5.40
C THR A 10 -0.82 -2.91 -5.06
N PHE A 11 0.12 -3.62 -5.68
CA PHE A 11 1.53 -3.39 -5.39
C PHE A 11 2.01 -2.01 -5.86
N ARG A 12 1.50 -1.53 -6.98
CA ARG A 12 1.82 -0.16 -7.41
C ARG A 12 1.32 0.87 -6.43
N ALA A 13 0.10 0.68 -5.93
CA ALA A 13 -0.46 1.59 -4.93
C ALA A 13 0.40 1.59 -3.67
N LEU A 14 0.91 0.43 -3.28
CA LEU A 14 1.75 0.29 -2.09
C LEU A 14 3.17 0.80 -2.28
N ALA A 15 3.57 1.07 -3.51
CA ALA A 15 4.95 1.48 -3.80
C ALA A 15 5.25 2.93 -3.36
N ASP A 16 4.24 3.71 -3.05
CA ASP A 16 4.41 5.10 -2.62
C ASP A 16 4.24 5.23 -1.12
N SER A 17 5.18 5.92 -0.47
CA SER A 17 5.17 6.05 0.99
C SER A 17 3.96 6.82 1.51
N THR A 18 3.56 7.87 0.81
CA THR A 18 2.39 8.66 1.22
C THR A 18 1.13 7.81 1.16
N ARG A 19 0.98 7.02 0.10
CA ARG A 19 -0.18 6.15 -0.01
C ARG A 19 -0.19 5.08 1.10
N ARG A 20 0.97 4.54 1.45
CA ARG A 20 1.05 3.59 2.58
C ARG A 20 0.64 4.26 3.90
N SER A 21 1.04 5.50 4.09
CA SER A 21 0.63 6.25 5.29
C SER A 21 -0.88 6.51 5.30
N MET A 22 -1.44 6.82 4.15
CA MET A 22 -2.89 7.02 4.04
C MET A 22 -3.64 5.73 4.37
N ILE A 23 -3.16 4.60 3.88
CA ILE A 23 -3.73 3.29 4.22
C ILE A 23 -3.67 3.06 5.72
N HIS A 24 -2.55 3.39 6.34
CA HIS A 24 -2.37 3.23 7.78
C HIS A 24 -3.41 4.05 8.57
N VAL A 25 -3.64 5.28 8.15
CA VAL A 25 -4.65 6.13 8.78
C VAL A 25 -6.04 5.54 8.61
N LEU A 26 -6.37 5.11 7.39
CA LEU A 26 -7.69 4.55 7.09
C LEU A 26 -7.91 3.18 7.75
N ALA A 27 -6.82 2.48 8.08
CA ALA A 27 -6.91 1.18 8.74
C ALA A 27 -7.51 1.28 10.15
N ARG A 28 -7.58 2.48 10.71
CA ARG A 28 -8.22 2.69 12.00
C ARG A 28 -9.74 2.56 11.94
N GLY A 29 -10.28 2.39 10.75
CA GLY A 29 -11.69 2.06 10.56
C GLY A 29 -12.62 3.21 10.25
N GLU A 30 -12.17 4.44 10.39
CA GLU A 30 -13.02 5.60 10.13
C GLU A 30 -12.88 6.08 8.70
N ALA A 31 -14.02 6.36 8.06
CA ALA A 31 -14.01 6.96 6.73
C ALA A 31 -13.55 8.42 6.85
N ARG A 32 -12.76 8.87 5.88
CA ARG A 32 -12.23 10.23 5.89
C ARG A 32 -12.40 10.89 4.54
N SER A 33 -12.65 12.20 4.57
CA SER A 33 -12.74 12.97 3.34
C SER A 33 -11.33 13.30 2.82
N ALA A 34 -11.24 13.70 1.57
CA ALA A 34 -9.98 14.14 0.99
C ALA A 34 -9.41 15.35 1.73
N GLY A 35 -10.29 16.25 2.19
CA GLY A 35 -9.86 17.40 2.96
C GLY A 35 -9.23 17.02 4.30
N GLU A 36 -9.84 16.07 4.99
CA GLU A 36 -9.29 15.58 6.26
C GLU A 36 -7.93 14.94 6.06
N LEU A 37 -7.80 14.12 5.03
CA LEU A 37 -6.53 13.50 4.72
C LEU A 37 -5.47 14.53 4.32
N GLY A 38 -5.87 15.54 3.55
CA GLY A 38 -4.95 16.59 3.14
C GLY A 38 -4.35 17.34 4.31
N ARG A 39 -5.15 17.61 5.33
CA ARG A 39 -4.65 18.28 6.53
C ARG A 39 -3.63 17.44 7.27
N GLN A 40 -3.76 16.12 7.22
CA GLN A 40 -2.84 15.22 7.90
C GLN A 40 -1.50 15.08 7.18
N PHE A 41 -1.50 15.19 5.86
CA PHE A 41 -0.31 14.85 5.09
C PHE A 41 0.43 16.03 4.49
N SER A 42 0.06 17.25 4.83
CA SER A 42 0.77 18.45 4.39
C SER A 42 1.04 18.46 2.88
N SER A 43 0.16 17.87 2.11
CA SER A 43 0.27 17.84 0.65
C SER A 43 -0.84 18.65 0.03
N ALA A 44 -0.58 19.13 -1.18
CA ALA A 44 -1.60 19.87 -1.93
C ALA A 44 -2.79 18.96 -2.22
N GLN A 45 -3.99 19.53 -2.25
CA GLN A 45 -5.21 18.76 -2.50
C GLN A 45 -5.18 17.98 -3.82
N PRO A 46 -4.65 18.52 -4.93
CA PRO A 46 -4.55 17.71 -6.14
C PRO A 46 -3.70 16.45 -5.96
N THR A 47 -2.63 16.55 -5.17
CA THR A 47 -1.78 15.40 -4.88
C THR A 47 -2.52 14.35 -4.06
N ILE A 48 -3.24 14.79 -3.03
CA ILE A 48 -4.06 13.90 -2.19
C ILE A 48 -5.13 13.22 -3.05
N SER A 49 -5.83 13.99 -3.87
CA SER A 49 -6.86 13.44 -4.75
C SER A 49 -6.29 12.41 -5.72
N ASN A 50 -5.09 12.65 -6.23
CA ASN A 50 -4.45 11.70 -7.14
C ASN A 50 -4.09 10.40 -6.43
N HIS A 51 -3.56 10.49 -5.22
CA HIS A 51 -3.26 9.30 -4.41
C HIS A 51 -4.53 8.50 -4.14
N LEU A 52 -5.63 9.18 -3.83
CA LEU A 52 -6.90 8.51 -3.58
C LEU A 52 -7.43 7.81 -4.83
N LYS A 53 -7.24 8.42 -6.01
CA LYS A 53 -7.61 7.78 -7.27
C LYS A 53 -6.83 6.49 -7.50
N VAL A 54 -5.54 6.50 -7.22
CA VAL A 54 -4.70 5.31 -7.36
C VAL A 54 -5.19 4.21 -6.42
N LEU A 55 -5.46 4.57 -5.17
CA LEU A 55 -5.95 3.61 -4.18
C LEU A 55 -7.34 3.09 -4.55
N GLU A 56 -8.18 3.96 -5.07
CA GLU A 56 -9.53 3.57 -5.49
C GLU A 56 -9.50 2.61 -6.68
N ARG A 57 -8.64 2.89 -7.65
CA ARG A 57 -8.48 2.00 -8.82
C ARG A 57 -7.96 0.63 -8.45
N ALA A 58 -7.13 0.58 -7.42
CA ALA A 58 -6.61 -0.70 -6.91
C ALA A 58 -7.64 -1.41 -6.03
N GLY A 59 -8.77 -0.77 -5.74
CA GLY A 59 -9.80 -1.34 -4.88
C GLY A 59 -9.45 -1.33 -3.40
N ILE A 60 -8.39 -0.61 -3.03
CA ILE A 60 -7.93 -0.54 -1.64
C ILE A 60 -8.82 0.40 -0.82
N VAL A 61 -9.38 1.41 -1.44
CA VAL A 61 -10.36 2.27 -0.81
C VAL A 61 -11.64 2.29 -1.62
N GLU A 62 -12.75 2.53 -0.93
CA GLU A 62 -14.02 2.77 -1.59
C GLU A 62 -14.54 4.12 -1.16
N ARG A 63 -15.26 4.74 -2.09
CA ARG A 63 -15.80 6.07 -1.89
C ARG A 63 -17.28 5.98 -1.56
N THR A 64 -17.71 6.71 -0.54
CA THR A 64 -19.12 6.94 -0.28
C THR A 64 -19.37 8.42 -0.40
N ILE A 65 -20.55 8.77 -0.89
CA ILE A 65 -20.92 10.17 -1.09
C ILE A 65 -22.06 10.51 -0.15
N GLU A 66 -21.81 11.51 0.71
CA GLU A 66 -22.81 12.03 1.64
C GLU A 66 -23.03 13.50 1.28
N GLY A 67 -24.11 13.77 0.54
CA GLY A 67 -24.33 15.10 0.02
C GLY A 67 -23.21 15.50 -0.94
N ARG A 68 -22.45 16.51 -0.57
CA ARG A 68 -21.33 16.99 -1.37
C ARG A 68 -20.00 16.44 -0.88
N ILE A 69 -20.01 15.65 0.19
CA ILE A 69 -18.78 15.16 0.80
C ILE A 69 -18.51 13.75 0.31
N HIS A 70 -17.32 13.54 -0.22
CA HIS A 70 -16.83 12.23 -0.62
C HIS A 70 -15.95 11.71 0.51
N ARG A 71 -16.30 10.55 1.03
CA ARG A 71 -15.54 9.92 2.10
C ARG A 71 -14.93 8.62 1.61
N PHE A 72 -13.76 8.31 2.11
CA PHE A 72 -12.98 7.16 1.68
C PHE A 72 -12.78 6.23 2.86
N ARG A 73 -13.00 4.96 2.62
CA ARG A 73 -12.85 3.92 3.63
C ARG A 73 -11.97 2.82 3.08
N LEU A 74 -11.18 2.20 3.96
CA LEU A 74 -10.31 1.12 3.56
C LEU A 74 -11.11 -0.14 3.23
N ARG A 75 -10.73 -0.80 2.15
CA ARG A 75 -11.19 -2.15 1.81
C ARG A 75 -10.02 -3.09 2.01
N GLN A 76 -10.20 -4.09 2.86
CA GLN A 76 -9.10 -4.96 3.22
C GLN A 76 -8.80 -6.04 2.20
N ARG A 77 -9.75 -6.36 1.34
CA ARG A 77 -9.61 -7.49 0.43
C ARG A 77 -8.36 -7.45 -0.44
N PRO A 78 -8.07 -6.37 -1.15
CA PRO A 78 -6.84 -6.34 -1.97
C PRO A 78 -5.58 -6.48 -1.14
N LEU A 79 -5.56 -5.93 0.07
CA LEU A 79 -4.40 -6.04 0.96
C LEU A 79 -4.24 -7.46 1.46
N LYS A 80 -5.35 -8.16 1.75
CA LYS A 80 -5.29 -9.56 2.15
C LYS A 80 -4.79 -10.44 1.00
N GLU A 81 -5.20 -10.15 -0.21
CA GLU A 81 -4.73 -10.90 -1.38
C GLU A 81 -3.23 -10.71 -1.60
N ALA A 82 -2.76 -9.47 -1.48
CA ALA A 82 -1.33 -9.19 -1.60
C ALA A 82 -0.54 -9.86 -0.48
N GLY A 83 -1.05 -9.78 0.75
CA GLY A 83 -0.43 -10.44 1.90
C GLY A 83 -0.38 -11.94 1.72
N GLY A 84 -1.45 -12.52 1.19
CA GLY A 84 -1.50 -13.97 0.90
C GLY A 84 -0.47 -14.37 -0.13
N TRP A 85 -0.30 -13.56 -1.17
CA TRP A 85 0.72 -13.82 -2.18
C TRP A 85 2.11 -13.81 -1.55
N ILE A 86 2.40 -12.80 -0.73
CA ILE A 86 3.68 -12.69 -0.05
C ILE A 86 3.92 -13.90 0.85
N THR A 87 2.92 -14.26 1.64
CA THR A 87 3.02 -15.39 2.56
C THR A 87 3.29 -16.70 1.82
N ARG A 88 2.57 -16.94 0.72
CA ARG A 88 2.76 -18.16 -0.06
C ARG A 88 4.17 -18.26 -0.66
N HIS A 89 4.80 -17.13 -0.90
CA HIS A 89 6.14 -17.09 -1.50
C HIS A 89 7.23 -16.80 -0.50
N GLN A 90 6.89 -16.74 0.77
CA GLN A 90 7.83 -16.36 1.82
C GLN A 90 8.99 -17.34 1.95
N ALA A 91 8.71 -18.63 1.87
CA ALA A 91 9.77 -19.64 1.95
C ALA A 91 10.77 -19.48 0.81
N PHE A 92 10.27 -19.19 -0.39
CA PHE A 92 11.12 -18.92 -1.54
C PHE A 92 12.00 -17.68 -1.29
N TRP A 93 11.40 -16.60 -0.83
CA TRP A 93 12.13 -15.37 -0.57
C TRP A 93 13.18 -15.56 0.52
N ASN A 94 12.84 -16.28 1.58
CA ASN A 94 13.79 -16.56 2.66
C ASN A 94 14.96 -17.37 2.16
N GLY A 95 14.71 -18.37 1.33
CA GLY A 95 15.77 -19.15 0.75
C GLY A 95 16.69 -18.31 -0.15
N ALA A 96 16.12 -17.43 -0.95
CA ALA A 96 16.91 -16.56 -1.83
C ALA A 96 17.76 -15.59 -1.01
N VAL A 97 17.21 -15.03 0.07
CA VAL A 97 17.96 -14.13 0.95
C VAL A 97 19.10 -14.88 1.64
N ASP A 98 18.84 -16.10 2.11
CA ASP A 98 19.88 -16.92 2.75
C ASP A 98 21.02 -17.22 1.79
N GLN A 99 20.71 -17.54 0.53
CA GLN A 99 21.72 -17.75 -0.47
C GLN A 99 22.57 -16.52 -0.70
N LEU A 100 21.91 -15.37 -0.78
CA LEU A 100 22.59 -14.11 -0.98
C LEU A 100 23.53 -13.81 0.18
N ASP A 101 23.09 -14.05 1.40
CA ASP A 101 23.92 -13.85 2.59
C ASP A 101 25.16 -14.72 2.56
N ARG A 102 25.03 -15.96 2.07
CA ARG A 102 26.17 -16.87 1.96
C ARG A 102 27.17 -16.40 0.92
N LEU A 103 26.66 -15.81 -0.15
CA LEU A 103 27.52 -15.32 -1.24
C LEU A 103 28.20 -14.01 -0.91
N LEU A 104 27.63 -13.22 -0.03
CA LEU A 104 28.12 -11.88 0.30
C LEU A 104 28.29 -11.67 1.80
N PRO A 105 28.95 -12.60 2.51
CA PRO A 105 29.06 -12.49 3.98
C PRO A 105 29.82 -11.24 4.43
N GLU A 106 30.84 -10.83 3.68
CA GLU A 106 31.65 -9.68 4.06
C GLU A 106 30.86 -8.38 3.94
N ILE A 107 30.05 -8.29 2.90
CA ILE A 107 29.22 -7.09 2.71
C ILE A 107 28.17 -6.98 3.80
N ALA A 108 27.55 -8.10 4.15
CA ALA A 108 26.57 -8.14 5.23
C ALA A 108 27.20 -7.78 6.57
N GLY A 109 28.45 -8.18 6.78
CA GLY A 109 29.20 -7.85 7.98
C GLY A 109 29.47 -6.37 8.09
N ASP A 110 29.81 -5.72 6.98
CA ASP A 110 30.12 -4.30 6.93
C ASP A 110 28.91 -3.44 7.30
N ASP A 111 27.74 -3.87 6.92
CA ASP A 111 26.50 -3.13 7.20
C ASP A 111 26.22 -3.00 8.70
N ARG A 112 26.83 -3.82 9.49
CA ARG A 112 26.62 -3.79 10.94
C ARG A 112 27.57 -2.87 11.68
N GLY A 113 28.55 -2.41 10.96
CA GLY A 113 29.56 -1.51 11.52
C GLY A 113 29.03 -0.13 11.78
#